data_f3738bb1e8d7d04c466212ccb5db1379
#
_entry.id   f3738bb1e8d7d04c466212ccb5db1379
#
_cell.length_a   1.000
_cell.length_b   1.000
_cell.length_c   1.000
_cell.angle_alpha   90.00
_cell.angle_beta   90.00
_cell.angle_gamma   90.00
#
_symmetry.space_group_name_H-M   'P 1'
#
loop_
_entity.id
_entity.type
_entity.pdbx_description
1 polymer ?
#
loop_
_entity_poly.entity_id
_entity_poly.type
_entity_poly.pdbx_seq_one_letter_code
_entity_poly.pdbx_strand_id
1 'polypeptide(L)'
;MTPKQLEVIQHLATLVPAEYAKSNLPHIAEGMSITVEELERRVEEERAKLAASPDDIIEIRDWPEPPAEEAFAGLVGEFTKLWQPHTEASAVALASQFIAFYGHSVGRNPFFAVGGDDHHMNLELALVGPTSLARKGQSYGCVKHTFDKVSLQLGVTYNEAQGLSSGEGLISAVRDPRTTFNKKGKPVTDVGVSDKRLLVYESEFASVLRRMVREGNTLSEVIRQAWDSGNLGTMTRNAPLRATNTHISIVTHVTPHDLQLYLNDVSTMNGFANRFIFLATRRERLLPDPGRPPESALRAFASQLAKAIEFGTQITEMKRSPDAVNVWENLYKKLSEPRTGRQHNAVVARGPAHVLRLSMIYALLDGSSIIEPRHLASATAIWDYAERTSRYVFGDSLGDKVAEKILEILKAEPAGLTTREIRARVTNKKHVPDALRLLHENGQVRAESLQQSQQTKAQRGQRWFSL
;
A
#
# COMPACT_ATOMS: atom_id res chain seq x y z
N MET A 1 19.88 -5.16 35.87
CA MET A 1 19.96 -4.90 34.42
C MET A 1 19.73 -3.42 34.18
N THR A 2 20.65 -2.77 33.50
CA THR A 2 20.52 -1.34 33.16
C THR A 2 19.61 -1.16 31.93
N PRO A 3 19.00 0.02 31.71
CA PRO A 3 18.19 0.28 30.50
C PRO A 3 18.95 -0.02 29.19
N LYS A 4 20.24 0.31 29.14
CA LYS A 4 21.11 0.02 28.00
C LYS A 4 21.31 -1.48 27.72
N GLN A 5 21.42 -2.28 28.78
CA GLN A 5 21.51 -3.74 28.67
C GLN A 5 20.22 -4.35 28.14
N LEU A 6 19.06 -3.79 28.54
CA LEU A 6 17.76 -4.22 28.04
C LEU A 6 17.59 -3.91 26.56
N GLU A 7 18.00 -2.74 26.09
CA GLU A 7 17.97 -2.37 24.67
C GLU A 7 18.80 -3.33 23.80
N VAL A 8 19.97 -3.73 24.27
CA VAL A 8 20.84 -4.70 23.56
C VAL A 8 20.15 -6.06 23.45
N ILE A 9 19.53 -6.56 24.53
CA ILE A 9 18.81 -7.84 24.54
C ILE A 9 17.60 -7.78 23.59
N GLN A 10 16.83 -6.68 23.63
CA GLN A 10 15.71 -6.47 22.74
C GLN A 10 16.11 -6.42 21.28
N HIS A 11 17.22 -5.75 20.98
CA HIS A 11 17.77 -5.74 19.61
C HIS A 11 18.18 -7.16 19.16
N LEU A 12 18.91 -7.91 19.97
CA LEU A 12 19.28 -9.28 19.65
C LEU A 12 18.07 -10.20 19.46
N ALA A 13 17.00 -9.99 20.23
CA ALA A 13 15.76 -10.75 20.13
C ALA A 13 15.03 -10.53 18.79
N THR A 14 15.21 -9.38 18.14
CA THR A 14 14.60 -9.07 16.85
C THR A 14 15.38 -9.56 15.64
N LEU A 15 16.63 -10.02 15.82
CA LEU A 15 17.47 -10.50 14.71
C LEU A 15 16.99 -11.85 14.17
N VAL A 16 17.02 -12.00 12.85
CA VAL A 16 16.80 -13.32 12.22
C VAL A 16 17.97 -14.28 12.56
N PRO A 17 17.73 -15.62 12.55
CA PRO A 17 18.74 -16.59 12.99
C PRO A 17 20.12 -16.43 12.33
N ALA A 18 20.17 -16.08 11.03
CA ALA A 18 21.42 -15.90 10.31
C ALA A 18 22.19 -14.62 10.74
N GLU A 19 21.50 -13.57 11.15
CA GLU A 19 22.11 -12.34 11.68
C GLU A 19 22.50 -12.51 13.14
N TYR A 20 21.66 -13.20 13.92
CA TYR A 20 21.96 -13.56 15.31
C TYR A 20 23.22 -14.41 15.42
N ALA A 21 23.38 -15.43 14.56
CA ALA A 21 24.57 -16.27 14.52
C ALA A 21 25.87 -15.51 14.15
N LYS A 22 25.75 -14.37 13.47
CA LYS A 22 26.87 -13.47 13.16
C LYS A 22 27.18 -12.47 14.27
N SER A 23 26.31 -12.36 15.27
CA SER A 23 26.53 -11.47 16.41
C SER A 23 27.68 -11.99 17.27
N ASN A 24 28.56 -11.10 17.70
CA ASN A 24 29.67 -11.47 18.58
C ASN A 24 29.16 -11.61 20.03
N LEU A 25 28.39 -12.68 20.29
CA LEU A 25 27.77 -12.93 21.60
C LEU A 25 28.77 -12.96 22.75
N PRO A 26 29.98 -13.55 22.64
CA PRO A 26 30.98 -13.51 23.71
C PRO A 26 31.35 -12.08 24.11
N HIS A 27 31.61 -11.22 23.14
CA HIS A 27 31.98 -9.82 23.41
C HIS A 27 30.81 -9.01 24.01
N ILE A 28 29.59 -9.26 23.56
CA ILE A 28 28.39 -8.62 24.12
C ILE A 28 28.15 -9.08 25.56
N ALA A 29 28.29 -10.38 25.82
CA ALA A 29 28.13 -10.95 27.17
C ALA A 29 29.16 -10.40 28.13
N GLU A 30 30.44 -10.30 27.70
CA GLU A 30 31.54 -9.70 28.46
C GLU A 30 31.22 -8.22 28.81
N GLY A 31 30.79 -7.43 27.83
CA GLY A 31 30.38 -6.03 28.03
C GLY A 31 29.19 -5.86 28.97
N MET A 32 28.37 -6.90 29.14
CA MET A 32 27.25 -6.94 30.07
C MET A 32 27.59 -7.58 31.41
N SER A 33 28.79 -8.13 31.58
CA SER A 33 29.26 -8.87 32.77
C SER A 33 28.38 -10.08 33.11
N ILE A 34 27.99 -10.84 32.08
CA ILE A 34 27.20 -12.10 32.18
C ILE A 34 27.85 -13.19 31.32
N THR A 35 27.44 -14.44 31.48
CA THR A 35 27.88 -15.53 30.59
C THR A 35 27.11 -15.50 29.27
N VAL A 36 27.67 -16.17 28.25
CA VAL A 36 27.00 -16.31 26.94
C VAL A 36 25.67 -17.04 27.09
N GLU A 37 25.65 -18.13 27.89
CA GLU A 37 24.43 -18.89 28.16
C GLU A 37 23.35 -18.04 28.82
N GLU A 38 23.73 -17.15 29.75
CA GLU A 38 22.82 -16.23 30.40
C GLU A 38 22.31 -15.17 29.43
N LEU A 39 23.13 -14.67 28.49
CA LEU A 39 22.72 -13.78 27.43
C LEU A 39 21.73 -14.45 26.49
N GLU A 40 22.03 -15.66 26.01
CA GLU A 40 21.15 -16.44 25.14
C GLU A 40 19.80 -16.74 25.81
N ARG A 41 19.83 -17.14 27.07
CA ARG A 41 18.58 -17.34 27.86
C ARG A 41 17.71 -16.09 27.91
N ARG A 42 18.31 -14.93 28.16
CA ARG A 42 17.59 -13.65 28.24
C ARG A 42 17.07 -13.20 26.86
N VAL A 43 17.83 -13.44 25.81
CA VAL A 43 17.38 -13.17 24.43
C VAL A 43 16.20 -14.06 24.09
N GLU A 44 16.22 -15.34 24.47
CA GLU A 44 15.14 -16.28 24.21
C GLU A 44 13.88 -15.94 25.06
N GLU A 45 14.06 -15.51 26.33
CA GLU A 45 12.96 -15.00 27.15
C GLU A 45 12.34 -13.73 26.55
N GLU A 46 13.15 -12.84 25.99
CA GLU A 46 12.63 -11.63 25.33
C GLU A 46 11.99 -11.95 24.00
N ARG A 47 12.49 -12.92 23.22
CA ARG A 47 11.82 -13.48 22.04
C ARG A 47 10.48 -14.08 22.41
N ALA A 48 10.42 -14.86 23.48
CA ALA A 48 9.18 -15.44 23.97
C ALA A 48 8.17 -14.37 24.42
N LYS A 49 8.63 -13.27 25.04
CA LYS A 49 7.78 -12.12 25.36
C LYS A 49 7.31 -11.38 24.12
N LEU A 50 8.18 -11.20 23.13
CA LEU A 50 7.82 -10.61 21.84
C LEU A 50 6.85 -11.52 21.05
N ALA A 51 7.03 -12.84 21.15
CA ALA A 51 6.12 -13.82 20.58
C ALA A 51 4.83 -14.04 21.42
N ALA A 52 4.88 -13.79 22.72
CA ALA A 52 3.77 -13.90 23.66
C ALA A 52 3.10 -12.56 23.99
N SER A 53 3.39 -11.52 23.20
CA SER A 53 2.67 -10.25 23.32
C SER A 53 1.19 -10.53 23.07
N PRO A 54 0.30 -10.42 24.09
CA PRO A 54 -1.14 -10.70 23.92
C PRO A 54 -1.83 -9.72 22.96
N ASP A 55 -1.08 -8.72 22.47
CA ASP A 55 -1.57 -7.67 21.58
C ASP A 55 -1.60 -8.08 20.10
N ASP A 56 -1.10 -9.27 19.76
CA ASP A 56 -1.24 -9.87 18.43
C ASP A 56 -2.38 -10.93 18.40
N ILE A 57 -3.52 -10.63 19.01
CA ILE A 57 -4.77 -11.23 18.55
C ILE A 57 -5.01 -10.59 17.17
N ILE A 58 -4.43 -11.21 16.15
CA ILE A 58 -4.89 -11.01 14.78
C ILE A 58 -6.34 -11.46 14.83
N GLU A 59 -7.25 -10.49 14.91
CA GLU A 59 -8.67 -10.74 14.72
C GLU A 59 -8.75 -11.53 13.42
N ILE A 60 -9.08 -12.82 13.48
CA ILE A 60 -9.17 -13.68 12.29
C ILE A 60 -10.37 -13.17 11.52
N ARG A 61 -10.09 -12.23 10.61
CA ARG A 61 -11.09 -11.69 9.71
C ARG A 61 -11.24 -12.63 8.52
N ASP A 62 -12.45 -12.76 8.05
CA ASP A 62 -12.73 -13.55 6.87
C ASP A 62 -11.98 -12.99 5.65
N TRP A 63 -11.44 -13.90 4.85
CA TRP A 63 -10.78 -13.55 3.61
C TRP A 63 -11.76 -12.79 2.70
N PRO A 64 -11.33 -11.69 2.04
CA PRO A 64 -12.22 -10.90 1.18
C PRO A 64 -12.85 -11.76 0.09
N GLU A 65 -14.16 -11.60 -0.11
CA GLU A 65 -14.87 -12.18 -1.25
C GLU A 65 -14.19 -11.76 -2.58
N PRO A 66 -14.09 -12.64 -3.57
CA PRO A 66 -13.46 -12.35 -4.84
C PRO A 66 -14.07 -11.11 -5.50
N PRO A 67 -13.32 -10.43 -6.39
CA PRO A 67 -13.90 -9.36 -7.19
C PRO A 67 -14.98 -9.91 -8.13
N ALA A 68 -15.94 -9.06 -8.49
CA ALA A 68 -16.96 -9.39 -9.47
C ALA A 68 -16.33 -9.67 -10.85
N GLU A 69 -17.04 -10.41 -11.70
CA GLU A 69 -16.54 -10.88 -13.00
C GLU A 69 -16.13 -9.73 -13.93
N GLU A 70 -16.74 -8.57 -13.78
CA GLU A 70 -16.43 -7.36 -14.55
C GLU A 70 -14.96 -6.92 -14.38
N ALA A 71 -14.31 -7.28 -13.27
CA ALA A 71 -12.89 -7.06 -13.07
C ALA A 71 -12.00 -7.74 -14.14
N PHE A 72 -12.52 -8.79 -14.76
CA PHE A 72 -11.84 -9.60 -15.77
C PHE A 72 -12.39 -9.36 -17.19
N ALA A 73 -12.86 -8.15 -17.47
CA ALA A 73 -13.36 -7.81 -18.80
C ALA A 73 -12.23 -7.68 -19.83
N GLY A 74 -12.53 -8.00 -21.11
CA GLY A 74 -11.65 -7.80 -22.25
C GLY A 74 -10.26 -8.43 -22.09
N LEU A 75 -9.22 -7.73 -22.53
CA LEU A 75 -7.83 -8.20 -22.49
C LEU A 75 -7.34 -8.57 -21.09
N VAL A 76 -7.89 -7.99 -20.02
CA VAL A 76 -7.55 -8.36 -18.62
C VAL A 76 -7.96 -9.81 -18.35
N GLY A 77 -9.17 -10.18 -18.74
CA GLY A 77 -9.67 -11.55 -18.59
C GLY A 77 -9.00 -12.54 -19.52
N GLU A 78 -8.73 -12.15 -20.76
CA GLU A 78 -7.99 -12.98 -21.73
C GLU A 78 -6.58 -13.30 -21.22
N PHE A 79 -5.85 -12.31 -20.71
CA PHE A 79 -4.55 -12.49 -20.07
C PHE A 79 -4.64 -13.46 -18.88
N THR A 80 -5.62 -13.23 -18.01
CA THR A 80 -5.81 -14.05 -16.81
C THR A 80 -6.10 -15.51 -17.19
N LYS A 81 -7.02 -15.74 -18.14
CA LYS A 81 -7.34 -17.08 -18.65
C LYS A 81 -6.15 -17.76 -19.33
N LEU A 82 -5.33 -17.01 -20.04
CA LEU A 82 -4.13 -17.52 -20.71
C LEU A 82 -3.11 -18.07 -19.70
N TRP A 83 -2.88 -17.34 -18.61
CA TRP A 83 -1.87 -17.72 -17.62
C TRP A 83 -2.38 -18.61 -16.49
N GLN A 84 -3.66 -18.56 -16.16
CA GLN A 84 -4.23 -19.29 -15.02
C GLN A 84 -3.94 -20.81 -15.03
N PRO A 85 -3.91 -21.53 -16.16
CA PRO A 85 -3.49 -22.93 -16.19
C PRO A 85 -2.01 -23.16 -15.89
N HIS A 86 -1.19 -22.11 -15.92
CA HIS A 86 0.26 -22.14 -15.84
C HIS A 86 0.84 -21.42 -14.61
N THR A 87 0.02 -21.16 -13.61
CA THR A 87 0.46 -20.51 -12.37
C THR A 87 -0.42 -20.90 -11.18
N GLU A 88 0.17 -20.89 -10.00
CA GLU A 88 -0.55 -21.03 -8.73
C GLU A 88 -1.07 -19.67 -8.19
N ALA A 89 -0.68 -18.56 -8.84
CA ALA A 89 -1.10 -17.23 -8.42
C ALA A 89 -2.59 -16.99 -8.65
N SER A 90 -3.18 -16.12 -7.82
CA SER A 90 -4.58 -15.76 -7.95
C SER A 90 -4.88 -14.95 -9.21
N ALA A 91 -6.10 -15.10 -9.73
CA ALA A 91 -6.60 -14.34 -10.87
C ALA A 91 -6.47 -12.83 -10.64
N VAL A 92 -6.75 -12.36 -9.41
CA VAL A 92 -6.62 -10.94 -9.01
C VAL A 92 -5.18 -10.46 -9.12
N ALA A 93 -4.20 -11.27 -8.67
CA ALA A 93 -2.79 -10.90 -8.75
C ALA A 93 -2.31 -10.78 -10.20
N LEU A 94 -2.79 -11.65 -11.09
CA LEU A 94 -2.52 -11.57 -12.53
C LEU A 94 -3.14 -10.30 -13.14
N ALA A 95 -4.45 -10.11 -12.96
CA ALA A 95 -5.21 -9.01 -13.54
C ALA A 95 -4.68 -7.64 -13.10
N SER A 96 -4.49 -7.46 -11.81
CA SER A 96 -4.09 -6.15 -11.25
C SER A 96 -2.70 -5.71 -11.68
N GLN A 97 -1.73 -6.63 -11.69
CA GLN A 97 -0.39 -6.31 -12.18
C GLN A 97 -0.39 -6.08 -13.70
N PHE A 98 -1.19 -6.83 -14.47
CA PHE A 98 -1.38 -6.57 -15.89
C PHE A 98 -1.91 -5.16 -16.15
N ILE A 99 -2.93 -4.73 -15.40
CA ILE A 99 -3.51 -3.37 -15.47
C ILE A 99 -2.45 -2.31 -15.17
N ALA A 100 -1.64 -2.50 -14.11
CA ALA A 100 -0.58 -1.56 -13.74
C ALA A 100 0.52 -1.47 -14.82
N PHE A 101 0.94 -2.61 -15.38
CA PHE A 101 1.90 -2.64 -16.48
C PHE A 101 1.37 -1.99 -17.75
N TYR A 102 0.11 -2.19 -18.07
CA TYR A 102 -0.52 -1.53 -19.23
C TYR A 102 -0.50 -0.01 -19.05
N GLY A 103 -0.98 0.49 -17.93
CA GLY A 103 -0.96 1.93 -17.64
C GLY A 103 0.45 2.52 -17.72
N HIS A 104 1.46 1.81 -17.17
CA HIS A 104 2.86 2.18 -17.31
C HIS A 104 3.33 2.20 -18.76
N SER A 105 2.98 1.19 -19.55
CA SER A 105 3.43 1.05 -20.94
C SER A 105 2.89 2.14 -21.85
N VAL A 106 1.62 2.52 -21.67
CA VAL A 106 0.99 3.64 -22.40
C VAL A 106 1.61 4.97 -21.98
N GLY A 107 1.87 5.16 -20.68
CA GLY A 107 2.51 6.35 -20.18
C GLY A 107 1.56 7.52 -19.90
N ARG A 108 2.11 8.75 -19.91
CA ARG A 108 1.43 9.95 -19.39
C ARG A 108 0.50 10.63 -20.40
N ASN A 109 0.56 10.28 -21.67
CA ASN A 109 -0.17 11.00 -22.72
C ASN A 109 -1.68 11.05 -22.50
N PRO A 110 -2.37 9.90 -22.22
CA PRO A 110 -3.78 9.93 -21.86
C PRO A 110 -4.00 10.53 -20.49
N PHE A 111 -5.00 11.43 -20.40
CA PHE A 111 -5.43 12.01 -19.15
C PHE A 111 -6.93 12.27 -19.13
N PHE A 112 -7.47 12.42 -17.92
CA PHE A 112 -8.83 12.87 -17.69
C PHE A 112 -8.80 14.11 -16.78
N ALA A 113 -9.33 15.24 -17.29
CA ALA A 113 -9.35 16.48 -16.55
C ALA A 113 -10.43 16.49 -15.46
N VAL A 114 -10.04 16.83 -14.24
CA VAL A 114 -10.94 17.05 -13.10
C VAL A 114 -10.61 18.38 -12.46
N GLY A 115 -11.42 19.40 -12.74
CA GLY A 115 -11.10 20.77 -12.33
C GLY A 115 -9.79 21.27 -12.92
N GLY A 116 -8.81 21.55 -12.08
CA GLY A 116 -7.45 21.97 -12.50
C GLY A 116 -6.43 20.86 -12.55
N ASP A 117 -6.82 19.62 -12.27
CA ASP A 117 -5.92 18.47 -12.18
C ASP A 117 -6.13 17.48 -13.32
N ASP A 118 -5.04 16.95 -13.87
CA ASP A 118 -5.06 15.89 -14.87
C ASP A 118 -4.79 14.53 -14.19
N HIS A 119 -5.73 13.62 -14.30
CA HIS A 119 -5.57 12.24 -13.84
C HIS A 119 -4.97 11.37 -14.95
N HIS A 120 -3.85 10.74 -14.66
CA HIS A 120 -3.17 9.81 -15.55
C HIS A 120 -3.29 8.36 -15.05
N MET A 121 -2.83 7.39 -15.84
CA MET A 121 -2.99 5.96 -15.56
C MET A 121 -1.85 5.35 -14.72
N ASN A 122 -0.99 6.17 -14.13
CA ASN A 122 0.00 5.67 -13.19
C ASN A 122 -0.67 5.12 -11.93
N LEU A 123 -0.39 3.86 -11.61
CA LEU A 123 -0.97 3.15 -10.48
C LEU A 123 0.12 2.76 -9.47
N GLU A 124 -0.23 2.84 -8.20
CA GLU A 124 0.54 2.29 -7.09
C GLU A 124 -0.24 1.09 -6.55
N LEU A 125 0.29 -0.11 -6.79
CA LEU A 125 -0.34 -1.39 -6.51
C LEU A 125 0.42 -2.14 -5.43
N ALA A 126 -0.26 -2.61 -4.40
CA ALA A 126 0.30 -3.49 -3.39
C ALA A 126 -0.48 -4.81 -3.30
N LEU A 127 0.16 -5.91 -3.66
CA LEU A 127 -0.37 -7.25 -3.43
C LEU A 127 -0.13 -7.67 -1.99
N VAL A 128 -1.22 -7.90 -1.27
CA VAL A 128 -1.23 -8.23 0.16
C VAL A 128 -1.48 -9.71 0.36
N GLY A 129 -0.53 -10.43 0.92
CA GLY A 129 -0.72 -11.85 1.15
C GLY A 129 0.46 -12.49 1.89
N PRO A 130 0.27 -13.70 2.45
CA PRO A 130 1.31 -14.37 3.22
C PRO A 130 2.59 -14.58 2.40
N THR A 131 3.72 -14.57 3.09
CA THR A 131 5.04 -14.78 2.46
C THR A 131 5.09 -16.16 1.82
N SER A 132 5.69 -16.26 0.64
CA SER A 132 5.89 -17.47 -0.17
C SER A 132 4.58 -18.18 -0.61
N LEU A 133 3.57 -18.25 0.25
CA LEU A 133 2.32 -18.95 -0.01
C LEU A 133 1.41 -18.24 -1.02
N ALA A 134 1.47 -16.92 -1.12
CA ALA A 134 0.59 -16.14 -2.00
C ALA A 134 1.05 -16.09 -3.48
N ARG A 135 2.22 -16.64 -3.79
CA ARG A 135 2.77 -16.71 -5.17
C ARG A 135 2.83 -15.36 -5.91
N LYS A 136 2.96 -14.25 -5.17
CA LYS A 136 3.00 -12.88 -5.70
C LYS A 136 4.09 -12.69 -6.76
N GLY A 137 5.30 -13.22 -6.53
CA GLY A 137 6.39 -13.19 -7.49
C GLY A 137 6.10 -13.98 -8.78
N GLN A 138 5.34 -15.07 -8.69
CA GLN A 138 4.92 -15.85 -9.87
C GLN A 138 4.00 -15.02 -10.78
N SER A 139 3.00 -14.32 -10.23
CA SER A 139 2.12 -13.45 -11.01
C SER A 139 2.89 -12.33 -11.71
N TYR A 140 3.87 -11.72 -11.01
CA TYR A 140 4.76 -10.72 -11.62
C TYR A 140 5.52 -11.31 -12.80
N GLY A 141 6.11 -12.50 -12.65
CA GLY A 141 6.82 -13.19 -13.72
C GLY A 141 5.96 -13.45 -14.96
N CYS A 142 4.68 -13.84 -14.79
CA CYS A 142 3.74 -14.03 -15.89
C CYS A 142 3.49 -12.73 -16.67
N VAL A 143 3.23 -11.64 -15.94
CA VAL A 143 2.98 -10.31 -16.53
C VAL A 143 4.24 -9.83 -17.26
N LYS A 144 5.38 -9.83 -16.58
CA LYS A 144 6.65 -9.40 -17.16
C LYS A 144 6.99 -10.20 -18.42
N HIS A 145 6.87 -11.51 -18.40
CA HIS A 145 7.13 -12.35 -19.59
C HIS A 145 6.26 -11.97 -20.79
N THR A 146 5.01 -11.59 -20.56
CA THR A 146 4.10 -11.14 -21.64
C THR A 146 4.51 -9.77 -22.15
N PHE A 147 4.78 -8.81 -21.26
CA PHE A 147 5.18 -7.45 -21.63
C PHE A 147 6.57 -7.41 -22.28
N ASP A 148 7.50 -8.30 -21.92
CA ASP A 148 8.79 -8.44 -22.63
C ASP A 148 8.58 -8.82 -24.10
N LYS A 149 7.59 -9.67 -24.42
CA LYS A 149 7.24 -9.98 -25.82
C LYS A 149 6.63 -8.80 -26.56
N VAL A 150 5.78 -8.02 -25.87
CA VAL A 150 5.21 -6.77 -26.43
C VAL A 150 6.32 -5.75 -26.68
N SER A 151 7.24 -5.58 -25.73
CA SER A 151 8.40 -4.70 -25.83
C SER A 151 9.24 -5.01 -27.09
N LEU A 152 9.51 -6.30 -27.34
CA LEU A 152 10.21 -6.76 -28.54
C LEU A 152 9.44 -6.44 -29.84
N GLN A 153 8.12 -6.58 -29.85
CA GLN A 153 7.28 -6.28 -31.02
C GLN A 153 7.23 -4.78 -31.34
N LEU A 154 7.15 -3.96 -30.29
CA LEU A 154 7.08 -2.49 -30.41
C LEU A 154 8.47 -1.86 -30.60
N GLY A 155 9.56 -2.58 -30.40
CA GLY A 155 10.92 -2.05 -30.43
C GLY A 155 11.18 -1.04 -29.32
N VAL A 156 10.50 -1.16 -28.16
CA VAL A 156 10.63 -0.26 -27.01
C VAL A 156 11.25 -1.00 -25.83
N THR A 157 11.91 -0.25 -24.97
CA THR A 157 12.37 -0.75 -23.66
C THR A 157 11.62 -0.03 -22.57
N TYR A 158 11.04 -0.79 -21.65
CA TYR A 158 10.40 -0.19 -20.46
C TYR A 158 11.45 0.09 -19.40
N ASN A 159 11.38 1.30 -18.82
CA ASN A 159 12.26 1.68 -17.71
C ASN A 159 11.73 1.04 -16.41
N GLU A 160 12.48 0.09 -15.87
CA GLU A 160 12.16 -0.62 -14.64
C GLU A 160 13.22 -0.36 -13.58
N ALA A 161 12.82 -0.26 -12.31
CA ALA A 161 13.71 -0.08 -11.18
C ALA A 161 13.25 -0.91 -9.98
N GLN A 162 14.21 -1.18 -9.08
CA GLN A 162 14.00 -1.83 -7.78
C GLN A 162 14.86 -1.14 -6.72
N GLY A 163 14.57 -1.37 -5.45
CA GLY A 163 15.39 -0.88 -4.35
C GLY A 163 15.07 0.56 -3.93
N LEU A 164 13.78 0.91 -3.86
CA LEU A 164 13.31 2.18 -3.31
C LEU A 164 13.94 2.46 -1.94
N SER A 165 14.71 3.54 -1.84
CA SER A 165 15.41 3.89 -0.60
C SER A 165 15.24 5.36 -0.19
N SER A 166 15.19 6.29 -1.16
CA SER A 166 15.04 7.73 -0.91
C SER A 166 14.25 8.41 -2.03
N GLY A 167 13.67 9.57 -1.72
CA GLY A 167 12.99 10.40 -2.71
C GLY A 167 13.94 10.91 -3.79
N GLU A 168 15.16 11.26 -3.43
CA GLU A 168 16.19 11.72 -4.37
C GLU A 168 16.56 10.62 -5.38
N GLY A 169 16.64 9.36 -4.92
CA GLY A 169 16.88 8.21 -5.78
C GLY A 169 15.77 8.05 -6.82
N LEU A 170 14.51 8.19 -6.39
CA LEU A 170 13.35 8.11 -7.28
C LEU A 170 13.35 9.26 -8.30
N ILE A 171 13.61 10.50 -7.89
CA ILE A 171 13.72 11.66 -8.80
C ILE A 171 14.86 11.44 -9.78
N SER A 172 16.01 10.95 -9.32
CA SER A 172 17.18 10.71 -10.16
C SER A 172 16.92 9.71 -11.29
N ALA A 173 16.06 8.70 -11.05
CA ALA A 173 15.70 7.67 -12.04
C ALA A 173 14.92 8.23 -13.25
N VAL A 174 14.30 9.41 -13.11
CA VAL A 174 13.50 10.08 -14.15
C VAL A 174 13.88 11.57 -14.34
N ARG A 175 15.08 11.96 -13.91
CA ARG A 175 15.52 13.35 -13.81
C ARG A 175 15.54 14.09 -15.14
N ASP A 176 15.36 15.40 -15.06
CA ASP A 176 15.49 16.29 -16.18
C ASP A 176 16.97 16.57 -16.54
N PRO A 177 17.27 16.99 -17.78
CA PRO A 177 18.60 17.46 -18.14
C PRO A 177 19.02 18.65 -17.27
N ARG A 178 20.30 18.70 -16.91
CA ARG A 178 20.85 19.84 -16.15
C ARG A 178 22.31 20.09 -16.49
N THR A 179 22.73 21.36 -16.38
CA THR A 179 24.13 21.74 -16.46
C THR A 179 24.60 22.14 -15.06
N THR A 180 25.68 21.54 -14.63
CA THR A 180 26.36 21.83 -13.36
C THR A 180 27.79 22.31 -13.68
N PHE A 181 28.48 22.87 -12.67
CA PHE A 181 29.87 23.25 -12.84
C PHE A 181 30.75 22.39 -11.93
N ASN A 182 31.81 21.83 -12.50
CA ASN A 182 32.78 21.08 -11.73
C ASN A 182 33.65 22.01 -10.83
N LYS A 183 34.49 21.41 -9.98
CA LYS A 183 35.37 22.18 -9.07
C LYS A 183 36.33 23.15 -9.78
N LYS A 184 36.55 22.99 -11.09
CA LYS A 184 37.38 23.89 -11.95
C LYS A 184 36.55 24.92 -12.74
N GLY A 185 35.25 25.06 -12.41
CA GLY A 185 34.37 26.01 -13.09
C GLY A 185 33.95 25.59 -14.50
N LYS A 186 34.26 24.39 -14.96
CA LYS A 186 33.86 23.93 -16.29
C LYS A 186 32.44 23.35 -16.24
N PRO A 187 31.58 23.67 -17.23
CA PRO A 187 30.22 23.10 -17.30
C PRO A 187 30.28 21.58 -17.51
N VAL A 188 29.44 20.88 -16.79
CA VAL A 188 29.20 19.43 -16.92
C VAL A 188 27.71 19.26 -17.16
N THR A 189 27.36 18.77 -18.34
CA THR A 189 25.96 18.54 -18.73
C THR A 189 25.56 17.09 -18.40
N ASP A 190 24.53 16.94 -17.55
CA ASP A 190 23.80 15.70 -17.37
C ASP A 190 22.61 15.74 -18.33
N VAL A 191 22.56 14.82 -19.29
CA VAL A 191 21.51 14.77 -20.31
C VAL A 191 20.14 14.35 -19.75
N GLY A 192 20.09 13.95 -18.48
CA GLY A 192 18.87 13.47 -17.85
C GLY A 192 18.40 12.13 -18.39
N VAL A 193 17.13 11.81 -18.13
CA VAL A 193 16.44 10.61 -18.61
C VAL A 193 15.32 11.05 -19.54
N SER A 194 15.36 10.59 -20.79
CA SER A 194 14.39 10.99 -21.83
C SER A 194 13.03 10.33 -21.63
N ASP A 195 12.99 9.03 -21.38
CA ASP A 195 11.74 8.32 -21.05
C ASP A 195 11.37 8.59 -19.59
N LYS A 196 10.30 9.33 -19.40
CA LYS A 196 9.80 9.71 -18.07
C LYS A 196 8.88 8.65 -17.44
N ARG A 197 8.67 7.52 -18.12
CA ARG A 197 7.97 6.37 -17.54
C ARG A 197 8.95 5.60 -16.65
N LEU A 198 8.47 5.16 -15.50
CA LEU A 198 9.22 4.30 -14.59
C LEU A 198 8.28 3.31 -13.93
N LEU A 199 8.55 2.01 -14.08
CA LEU A 199 7.91 0.97 -13.31
C LEU A 199 8.83 0.58 -12.15
N VAL A 200 8.40 0.81 -10.93
CA VAL A 200 9.12 0.36 -9.75
C VAL A 200 8.50 -0.95 -9.26
N TYR A 201 9.32 -1.98 -9.14
CA TYR A 201 8.92 -3.26 -8.59
C TYR A 201 9.62 -3.55 -7.26
N GLU A 202 8.85 -3.72 -6.19
CA GLU A 202 9.37 -4.03 -4.86
C GLU A 202 8.75 -5.32 -4.31
N SER A 203 9.53 -6.39 -4.34
CA SER A 203 9.10 -7.70 -3.83
C SER A 203 8.94 -7.75 -2.32
N GLU A 204 9.56 -6.81 -1.58
CA GLU A 204 9.55 -6.70 -0.12
C GLU A 204 9.24 -5.26 0.32
N PHE A 205 7.97 -4.86 0.22
CA PHE A 205 7.57 -3.50 0.54
C PHE A 205 7.80 -3.12 2.01
N ALA A 206 7.80 -4.10 2.92
CA ALA A 206 8.11 -3.87 4.32
C ALA A 206 9.45 -3.17 4.53
N SER A 207 10.46 -3.49 3.72
CA SER A 207 11.77 -2.85 3.80
C SER A 207 11.75 -1.39 3.32
N VAL A 208 10.89 -1.06 2.36
CA VAL A 208 10.64 0.32 1.91
C VAL A 208 9.92 1.11 3.00
N LEU A 209 8.84 0.56 3.57
CA LEU A 209 8.09 1.18 4.66
C LEU A 209 8.98 1.48 5.87
N ARG A 210 9.84 0.53 6.27
CA ARG A 210 10.84 0.73 7.35
C ARG A 210 11.83 1.86 7.06
N ARG A 211 12.23 2.04 5.81
CA ARG A 211 13.14 3.15 5.42
C ARG A 211 12.43 4.50 5.47
N MET A 212 11.16 4.54 5.09
CA MET A 212 10.36 5.77 5.06
C MET A 212 10.17 6.42 6.43
N VAL A 213 10.10 5.64 7.51
CA VAL A 213 9.95 6.17 8.87
C VAL A 213 11.25 6.74 9.45
N ARG A 214 12.38 6.61 8.76
CA ARG A 214 13.65 7.22 9.22
C ARG A 214 13.60 8.72 9.08
N GLU A 215 14.10 9.42 10.09
CA GLU A 215 14.19 10.87 10.08
C GLU A 215 14.94 11.39 8.85
N GLY A 216 14.39 12.40 8.19
CA GLY A 216 14.95 13.00 6.98
C GLY A 216 14.71 12.22 5.68
N ASN A 217 13.96 11.12 5.69
CA ASN A 217 13.61 10.40 4.46
C ASN A 217 12.44 11.10 3.74
N THR A 218 12.64 11.46 2.48
CA THR A 218 11.68 12.20 1.63
C THR A 218 10.87 11.31 0.70
N LEU A 219 11.00 9.98 0.82
CA LEU A 219 10.41 9.04 -0.14
C LEU A 219 8.87 9.11 -0.16
N SER A 220 8.24 9.23 1.01
CA SER A 220 6.77 9.34 1.13
C SER A 220 6.24 10.55 0.37
N GLU A 221 6.89 11.71 0.53
CA GLU A 221 6.52 12.95 -0.13
C GLU A 221 6.69 12.85 -1.64
N VAL A 222 7.79 12.29 -2.10
CA VAL A 222 8.10 12.17 -3.54
C VAL A 222 7.15 11.19 -4.22
N ILE A 223 6.82 10.05 -3.59
CA ILE A 223 5.82 9.11 -4.12
C ILE A 223 4.46 9.80 -4.25
N ARG A 224 4.04 10.58 -3.26
CA ARG A 224 2.78 11.34 -3.34
C ARG A 224 2.79 12.36 -4.48
N GLN A 225 3.89 13.10 -4.67
CA GLN A 225 4.03 14.04 -5.78
C GLN A 225 4.02 13.32 -7.14
N ALA A 226 4.66 12.15 -7.25
CA ALA A 226 4.65 11.33 -8.45
C ALA A 226 3.24 10.90 -8.85
N TRP A 227 2.44 10.49 -7.87
CA TRP A 227 1.05 10.08 -8.10
C TRP A 227 0.14 11.26 -8.45
N ASP A 228 0.31 12.42 -7.78
CA ASP A 228 -0.56 13.59 -7.96
C ASP A 228 -0.23 14.33 -9.27
N SER A 229 0.96 14.89 -9.39
CA SER A 229 1.31 15.81 -10.49
C SER A 229 2.33 15.24 -11.49
N GLY A 230 3.15 14.29 -11.07
CA GLY A 230 4.31 13.85 -11.85
C GLY A 230 5.42 14.90 -11.96
N ASN A 231 5.35 16.01 -11.23
CA ASN A 231 6.40 17.01 -11.14
C ASN A 231 7.12 16.88 -9.80
N LEU A 232 8.38 16.46 -9.85
CA LEU A 232 9.17 16.13 -8.69
C LEU A 232 10.35 17.08 -8.55
N GLY A 233 10.77 17.32 -7.31
CA GLY A 233 11.94 18.17 -7.10
C GLY A 233 12.43 18.17 -5.65
N THR A 234 13.73 18.45 -5.50
CA THR A 234 14.34 18.77 -4.21
C THR A 234 14.80 20.24 -4.21
N MET A 235 14.60 20.92 -3.09
CA MET A 235 15.05 22.30 -2.91
C MET A 235 16.39 22.36 -2.16
N THR A 236 17.33 21.45 -2.47
CA THR A 236 18.65 21.43 -1.86
C THR A 236 19.55 22.50 -2.47
N ARG A 237 20.30 23.24 -1.64
CA ARG A 237 21.14 24.36 -2.07
C ARG A 237 22.22 23.96 -3.09
N ASN A 238 22.83 22.80 -2.92
CA ASN A 238 24.06 22.45 -3.66
C ASN A 238 23.81 21.50 -4.84
N ALA A 239 22.71 20.75 -4.85
CA ALA A 239 22.41 19.78 -5.90
C ALA A 239 20.90 19.58 -6.06
N PRO A 240 20.13 20.61 -6.49
CA PRO A 240 18.70 20.44 -6.70
C PRO A 240 18.46 19.41 -7.80
N LEU A 241 17.56 18.48 -7.54
CA LEU A 241 17.06 17.51 -8.52
C LEU A 241 15.67 17.94 -8.97
N ARG A 242 15.39 17.75 -10.25
CA ARG A 242 14.07 17.99 -10.84
C ARG A 242 13.74 16.90 -11.84
N ALA A 243 12.47 16.54 -11.88
CA ALA A 243 11.91 15.68 -12.91
C ALA A 243 10.47 16.15 -13.20
N THR A 244 10.19 16.42 -14.47
CA THR A 244 8.89 16.94 -14.92
C THR A 244 8.18 15.93 -15.80
N ASN A 245 6.84 15.94 -15.76
CA ASN A 245 5.98 15.07 -16.56
C ASN A 245 6.29 13.58 -16.37
N THR A 246 6.68 13.18 -15.18
CA THR A 246 6.99 11.78 -14.88
C THR A 246 5.72 10.92 -14.84
N HIS A 247 5.85 9.66 -15.23
CA HIS A 247 4.80 8.64 -15.15
C HIS A 247 5.34 7.44 -14.40
N ILE A 248 5.22 7.49 -13.08
CA ILE A 248 5.77 6.47 -12.19
C ILE A 248 4.64 5.57 -11.72
N SER A 249 4.75 4.28 -12.02
CA SER A 249 3.89 3.23 -11.46
C SER A 249 4.69 2.37 -10.52
N ILE A 250 4.07 1.94 -9.43
CA ILE A 250 4.71 1.14 -8.40
C ILE A 250 3.93 -0.17 -8.22
N VAL A 251 4.61 -1.30 -8.29
CA VAL A 251 4.05 -2.63 -8.00
C VAL A 251 4.81 -3.21 -6.83
N THR A 252 4.11 -3.51 -5.74
CA THR A 252 4.74 -3.99 -4.53
C THR A 252 4.09 -5.24 -3.97
N HIS A 253 4.87 -6.00 -3.18
CA HIS A 253 4.38 -7.16 -2.46
C HIS A 253 4.62 -6.99 -0.96
N VAL A 254 3.61 -7.29 -0.16
CA VAL A 254 3.65 -7.09 1.30
C VAL A 254 2.82 -8.15 2.01
N THR A 255 3.08 -8.36 3.30
CA THR A 255 2.20 -9.17 4.15
C THR A 255 1.17 -8.30 4.87
N PRO A 256 0.00 -8.85 5.28
CA PRO A 256 -0.95 -8.10 6.10
C PRO A 256 -0.31 -7.60 7.40
N HIS A 257 0.51 -8.42 8.03
CA HIS A 257 1.23 -8.07 9.27
C HIS A 257 2.15 -6.87 9.09
N ASP A 258 2.97 -6.85 8.02
CA ASP A 258 3.87 -5.73 7.74
C ASP A 258 3.11 -4.42 7.48
N LEU A 259 1.97 -4.49 6.79
CA LEU A 259 1.12 -3.31 6.58
C LEU A 259 0.59 -2.78 7.92
N GLN A 260 0.06 -3.65 8.77
CA GLN A 260 -0.43 -3.27 10.09
C GLN A 260 0.69 -2.68 10.96
N LEU A 261 1.89 -3.26 10.89
CA LEU A 261 3.03 -2.81 11.70
C LEU A 261 3.53 -1.42 11.27
N TYR A 262 3.68 -1.16 9.97
CA TYR A 262 4.34 0.05 9.47
C TYR A 262 3.38 1.16 9.02
N LEU A 263 2.10 0.85 8.80
CA LEU A 263 1.07 1.85 8.49
C LEU A 263 0.13 2.15 9.66
N ASN A 264 0.47 1.72 10.88
CA ASN A 264 -0.31 1.98 12.09
C ASN A 264 -0.21 3.43 12.58
N ASP A 265 0.86 4.14 12.26
CA ASP A 265 1.00 5.53 12.65
C ASP A 265 0.22 6.43 11.68
N VAL A 266 -0.75 7.16 12.24
CA VAL A 266 -1.59 8.12 11.50
C VAL A 266 -0.77 9.19 10.79
N SER A 267 0.40 9.56 11.32
CA SER A 267 1.30 10.51 10.69
C SER A 267 1.93 9.96 9.41
N THR A 268 2.23 8.66 9.38
CA THR A 268 2.75 7.97 8.20
C THR A 268 1.66 7.76 7.13
N MET A 269 0.40 7.70 7.55
CA MET A 269 -0.75 7.54 6.65
C MET A 269 -1.20 8.81 5.94
N ASN A 270 -0.68 9.99 6.29
CA ASN A 270 -1.13 11.29 5.75
C ASN A 270 -1.07 11.37 4.20
N GLY A 271 -1.96 10.63 3.56
CA GLY A 271 -2.14 10.57 2.12
C GLY A 271 -1.18 9.64 1.37
N PHE A 272 -0.22 8.95 2.02
CA PHE A 272 0.63 7.97 1.36
C PHE A 272 -0.16 6.70 1.03
N ALA A 273 -0.77 6.07 2.02
CA ALA A 273 -1.47 4.80 1.86
C ALA A 273 -2.66 4.88 0.90
N ASN A 274 -3.38 6.01 0.84
CA ASN A 274 -4.53 6.16 -0.05
C ASN A 274 -4.19 6.37 -1.53
N ARG A 275 -2.92 6.38 -1.88
CA ARG A 275 -2.46 6.34 -3.27
C ARG A 275 -2.21 4.92 -3.77
N PHE A 276 -2.16 3.96 -2.84
CA PHE A 276 -2.00 2.55 -3.17
C PHE A 276 -3.36 1.85 -3.29
N ILE A 277 -3.45 0.94 -4.27
CA ILE A 277 -4.53 -0.04 -4.38
C ILE A 277 -4.02 -1.32 -3.71
N PHE A 278 -4.57 -1.66 -2.54
CA PHE A 278 -4.22 -2.88 -1.82
C PHE A 278 -5.14 -4.02 -2.24
N LEU A 279 -4.58 -5.12 -2.72
CA LEU A 279 -5.35 -6.28 -3.17
C LEU A 279 -4.87 -7.55 -2.48
N ALA A 280 -5.76 -8.19 -1.75
CA ALA A 280 -5.48 -9.45 -1.08
C ALA A 280 -5.20 -10.56 -2.11
N THR A 281 -4.18 -11.36 -1.86
CA THR A 281 -3.80 -12.44 -2.75
C THR A 281 -3.33 -13.66 -1.98
N ARG A 282 -3.81 -14.82 -2.39
CA ARG A 282 -3.39 -16.13 -1.87
C ARG A 282 -3.25 -17.11 -3.02
N ARG A 283 -2.56 -18.20 -2.77
CA ARG A 283 -2.50 -19.29 -3.74
C ARG A 283 -3.89 -19.93 -3.88
N GLU A 284 -4.37 -20.06 -5.11
CA GLU A 284 -5.70 -20.63 -5.38
C GLU A 284 -5.66 -22.14 -5.62
N ARG A 285 -4.53 -22.65 -6.09
CA ARG A 285 -4.36 -24.06 -6.43
C ARG A 285 -2.93 -24.54 -6.20
N LEU A 286 -2.77 -25.84 -6.15
CA LEU A 286 -1.45 -26.49 -6.20
C LEU A 286 -1.20 -26.94 -7.63
N LEU A 287 -0.07 -26.51 -8.19
CA LEU A 287 0.33 -26.82 -9.55
C LEU A 287 1.84 -27.10 -9.56
N PRO A 288 2.26 -28.36 -9.28
CA PRO A 288 3.67 -28.70 -9.14
C PRO A 288 4.52 -28.46 -10.39
N ASP A 289 3.93 -28.67 -11.56
CA ASP A 289 4.58 -28.46 -12.86
C ASP A 289 3.70 -27.63 -13.79
N PRO A 290 3.68 -26.30 -13.61
CA PRO A 290 2.74 -25.41 -14.30
C PRO A 290 3.05 -25.24 -15.79
N GLY A 291 4.30 -25.43 -16.21
CA GLY A 291 4.73 -25.13 -17.58
C GLY A 291 4.52 -23.66 -17.96
N ARG A 292 4.28 -23.43 -19.26
CA ARG A 292 3.98 -22.09 -19.81
C ARG A 292 2.87 -22.20 -20.85
N PRO A 293 2.12 -21.11 -21.10
CA PRO A 293 1.19 -21.07 -22.22
C PRO A 293 1.90 -21.38 -23.54
N PRO A 294 1.18 -21.96 -24.51
CA PRO A 294 1.74 -22.17 -25.85
C PRO A 294 2.28 -20.87 -26.44
N GLU A 295 3.45 -20.94 -27.05
CA GLU A 295 4.13 -19.76 -27.61
C GLU A 295 3.29 -19.03 -28.67
N SER A 296 2.51 -19.78 -29.47
CA SER A 296 1.58 -19.21 -30.44
C SER A 296 0.48 -18.37 -29.78
N ALA A 297 -0.10 -18.86 -28.69
CA ALA A 297 -1.12 -18.15 -27.95
C ALA A 297 -0.55 -16.88 -27.27
N LEU A 298 0.66 -16.97 -26.65
CA LEU A 298 1.36 -15.82 -26.10
C LEU A 298 1.67 -14.76 -27.17
N ARG A 299 2.12 -15.14 -28.36
CA ARG A 299 2.38 -14.19 -29.45
C ARG A 299 1.11 -13.54 -29.97
N ALA A 300 0.04 -14.30 -30.10
CA ALA A 300 -1.25 -13.76 -30.54
C ALA A 300 -1.77 -12.72 -29.54
N PHE A 301 -1.73 -13.04 -28.23
CA PHE A 301 -2.12 -12.11 -27.17
C PHE A 301 -1.20 -10.88 -27.13
N ALA A 302 0.12 -11.07 -27.22
CA ALA A 302 1.08 -9.96 -27.24
C ALA A 302 0.82 -9.00 -28.42
N SER A 303 0.41 -9.53 -29.59
CA SER A 303 0.09 -8.68 -30.72
C SER A 303 -1.21 -7.88 -30.54
N GLN A 304 -2.21 -8.41 -29.85
CA GLN A 304 -3.40 -7.64 -29.46
C GLN A 304 -3.06 -6.56 -28.45
N LEU A 305 -2.27 -6.91 -27.44
CA LEU A 305 -1.83 -5.99 -26.40
C LEU A 305 -0.94 -4.86 -26.96
N ALA A 306 -0.05 -5.18 -27.91
CA ALA A 306 0.77 -4.18 -28.59
C ALA A 306 -0.10 -3.12 -29.30
N LYS A 307 -1.13 -3.55 -30.04
CA LYS A 307 -2.09 -2.63 -30.68
C LYS A 307 -2.84 -1.76 -29.68
N ALA A 308 -3.25 -2.34 -28.54
CA ALA A 308 -3.92 -1.57 -27.48
C ALA A 308 -2.96 -0.53 -26.85
N ILE A 309 -1.68 -0.85 -26.70
CA ILE A 309 -0.67 0.11 -26.20
C ILE A 309 -0.42 1.21 -27.25
N GLU A 310 -0.21 0.86 -28.53
CA GLU A 310 -0.05 1.83 -29.61
C GLU A 310 -1.24 2.79 -29.69
N PHE A 311 -2.46 2.25 -29.65
CA PHE A 311 -3.67 3.07 -29.61
C PHE A 311 -3.66 4.00 -28.39
N GLY A 312 -3.42 3.46 -27.19
CA GLY A 312 -3.41 4.24 -25.95
C GLY A 312 -2.38 5.38 -25.97
N THR A 313 -1.18 5.16 -26.51
CA THR A 313 -0.12 6.20 -26.56
C THR A 313 -0.49 7.41 -27.41
N GLN A 314 -1.44 7.28 -28.34
CA GLN A 314 -1.89 8.37 -29.22
C GLN A 314 -3.03 9.19 -28.61
N ILE A 315 -3.70 8.66 -27.58
CA ILE A 315 -4.81 9.35 -26.92
C ILE A 315 -4.28 10.46 -26.02
N THR A 316 -5.04 11.55 -25.95
CA THR A 316 -4.81 12.66 -25.05
C THR A 316 -5.95 12.76 -24.02
N GLU A 317 -6.77 13.80 -24.08
CA GLU A 317 -7.91 13.96 -23.14
C GLU A 317 -8.97 12.89 -23.38
N MET A 318 -9.30 12.16 -22.32
CA MET A 318 -10.40 11.18 -22.29
C MET A 318 -11.65 11.78 -21.66
N LYS A 319 -12.82 11.28 -22.07
CA LYS A 319 -14.12 11.75 -21.57
C LYS A 319 -15.02 10.57 -21.26
N ARG A 320 -16.08 10.83 -20.51
CA ARG A 320 -17.16 9.86 -20.31
C ARG A 320 -18.23 10.00 -21.38
N SER A 321 -18.84 8.89 -21.79
CA SER A 321 -20.09 8.94 -22.56
C SER A 321 -21.22 9.54 -21.69
N PRO A 322 -22.31 10.06 -22.29
CA PRO A 322 -23.45 10.56 -21.51
C PRO A 322 -23.99 9.54 -20.50
N ASP A 323 -24.08 8.28 -20.88
CA ASP A 323 -24.54 7.21 -19.98
C ASP A 323 -23.56 6.97 -18.84
N ALA A 324 -22.26 7.02 -19.11
CA ALA A 324 -21.22 6.89 -18.10
C ALA A 324 -21.19 8.09 -17.13
N VAL A 325 -21.59 9.29 -17.55
CA VAL A 325 -21.76 10.44 -16.66
C VAL A 325 -22.82 10.14 -15.60
N ASN A 326 -24.01 9.65 -16.03
CA ASN A 326 -25.10 9.32 -15.12
C ASN A 326 -24.69 8.22 -14.10
N VAL A 327 -23.99 7.19 -14.56
CA VAL A 327 -23.45 6.14 -13.68
C VAL A 327 -22.43 6.71 -12.70
N TRP A 328 -21.54 7.59 -13.18
CA TRP A 328 -20.51 8.20 -12.36
C TRP A 328 -21.05 9.08 -11.25
N GLU A 329 -22.09 9.86 -11.48
CA GLU A 329 -22.69 10.72 -10.45
C GLU A 329 -23.13 9.93 -9.21
N ASN A 330 -23.76 8.76 -9.41
CA ASN A 330 -24.16 7.89 -8.32
C ASN A 330 -22.97 7.18 -7.67
N LEU A 331 -22.04 6.71 -8.49
CA LEU A 331 -20.82 6.03 -8.04
C LEU A 331 -19.94 6.99 -7.22
N TYR A 332 -19.76 8.22 -7.68
CA TYR A 332 -18.98 9.23 -6.98
C TYR A 332 -19.50 9.51 -5.57
N LYS A 333 -20.83 9.63 -5.40
CA LYS A 333 -21.47 9.79 -4.08
C LYS A 333 -21.09 8.62 -3.18
N LYS A 334 -21.30 7.37 -3.65
CA LYS A 334 -20.96 6.14 -2.91
C LYS A 334 -19.48 6.09 -2.54
N LEU A 335 -18.57 6.42 -3.47
CA LEU A 335 -17.12 6.40 -3.25
C LEU A 335 -16.64 7.51 -2.31
N SER A 336 -17.40 8.59 -2.17
CA SER A 336 -17.07 9.73 -1.31
C SER A 336 -17.64 9.62 0.10
N GLU A 337 -18.49 8.63 0.38
CA GLU A 337 -19.03 8.39 1.71
C GLU A 337 -17.93 7.97 2.68
N PRO A 338 -17.90 8.52 3.90
CA PRO A 338 -16.97 8.05 4.93
C PRO A 338 -17.16 6.58 5.26
N ARG A 339 -16.08 5.87 5.53
CA ARG A 339 -16.09 4.47 5.95
C ARG A 339 -15.85 4.35 7.45
N THR A 340 -16.38 3.29 8.04
CA THR A 340 -16.08 2.92 9.43
C THR A 340 -14.62 2.52 9.56
N GLY A 341 -14.03 2.77 10.75
CA GLY A 341 -12.60 2.50 10.98
C GLY A 341 -11.69 3.59 10.42
N ARG A 342 -10.93 4.25 11.29
CA ARG A 342 -10.09 5.40 10.92
C ARG A 342 -9.05 5.05 9.87
N GLN A 343 -8.36 3.91 10.03
CA GLN A 343 -7.33 3.48 9.09
C GLN A 343 -7.94 3.06 7.76
N HIS A 344 -9.01 2.26 7.79
CA HIS A 344 -9.72 1.86 6.59
C HIS A 344 -10.20 3.09 5.81
N ASN A 345 -10.90 4.03 6.49
CA ASN A 345 -11.37 5.26 5.87
C ASN A 345 -10.24 6.10 5.25
N ALA A 346 -9.10 6.22 5.95
CA ALA A 346 -7.95 6.96 5.42
C ALA A 346 -7.35 6.31 4.17
N VAL A 347 -7.27 4.97 4.12
CA VAL A 347 -6.74 4.20 2.97
C VAL A 347 -7.64 4.33 1.76
N VAL A 348 -8.97 4.29 1.92
CA VAL A 348 -9.92 4.30 0.79
C VAL A 348 -10.36 5.69 0.36
N ALA A 349 -9.89 6.73 1.01
CA ALA A 349 -10.34 8.12 0.80
C ALA A 349 -10.17 8.65 -0.65
N ARG A 350 -9.32 8.03 -1.47
CA ARG A 350 -9.11 8.38 -2.89
C ARG A 350 -9.81 7.44 -3.87
N GLY A 351 -10.84 6.73 -3.43
CA GLY A 351 -11.64 5.84 -4.26
C GLY A 351 -12.07 6.44 -5.59
N PRO A 352 -12.63 7.67 -5.64
CA PRO A 352 -13.01 8.29 -6.91
C PRO A 352 -11.85 8.41 -7.91
N ALA A 353 -10.66 8.81 -7.45
CA ALA A 353 -9.49 8.96 -8.32
C ALA A 353 -8.95 7.61 -8.83
N HIS A 354 -8.96 6.57 -7.97
CA HIS A 354 -8.55 5.22 -8.38
C HIS A 354 -9.51 4.62 -9.40
N VAL A 355 -10.83 4.72 -9.16
CA VAL A 355 -11.83 4.21 -10.10
C VAL A 355 -11.75 4.94 -11.43
N LEU A 356 -11.52 6.26 -11.43
CA LEU A 356 -11.31 7.02 -12.65
C LEU A 356 -10.10 6.50 -13.43
N ARG A 357 -8.92 6.36 -12.80
CA ARG A 357 -7.70 5.87 -13.46
C ARG A 357 -7.86 4.45 -13.99
N LEU A 358 -8.48 3.57 -13.20
CA LEU A 358 -8.79 2.20 -13.64
C LEU A 358 -9.75 2.19 -14.84
N SER A 359 -10.80 3.04 -14.84
CA SER A 359 -11.76 3.10 -15.95
C SER A 359 -11.12 3.61 -17.25
N MET A 360 -10.14 4.52 -17.18
CA MET A 360 -9.33 4.93 -18.32
C MET A 360 -8.55 3.74 -18.91
N ILE A 361 -7.93 2.94 -18.04
CA ILE A 361 -7.17 1.75 -18.47
C ILE A 361 -8.08 0.75 -19.16
N TYR A 362 -9.25 0.43 -18.58
CA TYR A 362 -10.20 -0.49 -19.21
C TYR A 362 -10.71 0.04 -20.55
N ALA A 363 -10.98 1.33 -20.66
CA ALA A 363 -11.42 1.93 -21.92
C ALA A 363 -10.35 1.81 -23.02
N LEU A 364 -9.09 2.12 -22.71
CA LEU A 364 -8.00 2.03 -23.68
C LEU A 364 -7.67 0.58 -24.05
N LEU A 365 -7.76 -0.37 -23.12
CA LEU A 365 -7.63 -1.81 -23.41
C LEU A 365 -8.74 -2.30 -24.37
N ASP A 366 -9.91 -1.68 -24.33
CA ASP A 366 -11.06 -1.95 -25.21
C ASP A 366 -11.01 -1.13 -26.53
N GLY A 367 -9.90 -0.42 -26.78
CA GLY A 367 -9.71 0.40 -27.97
C GLY A 367 -10.59 1.67 -28.01
N SER A 368 -11.03 2.17 -26.86
CA SER A 368 -11.89 3.36 -26.77
C SER A 368 -11.19 4.50 -26.04
N SER A 369 -11.28 5.73 -26.58
CA SER A 369 -10.90 6.96 -25.90
C SER A 369 -12.03 7.52 -25.01
N ILE A 370 -13.21 6.89 -25.01
CA ILE A 370 -14.39 7.27 -24.25
C ILE A 370 -14.66 6.23 -23.19
N ILE A 371 -14.81 6.68 -21.94
CA ILE A 371 -15.16 5.83 -20.82
C ILE A 371 -16.66 5.54 -20.88
N GLU A 372 -17.02 4.27 -21.05
CA GLU A 372 -18.38 3.76 -21.08
C GLU A 372 -18.79 3.19 -19.71
N PRO A 373 -20.09 2.95 -19.44
CA PRO A 373 -20.57 2.34 -18.21
C PRO A 373 -19.87 1.01 -17.84
N ARG A 374 -19.57 0.17 -18.85
CA ARG A 374 -18.87 -1.10 -18.66
C ARG A 374 -17.44 -0.92 -18.11
N HIS A 375 -16.74 0.14 -18.53
CA HIS A 375 -15.39 0.44 -18.03
C HIS A 375 -15.43 0.92 -16.57
N LEU A 376 -16.48 1.67 -16.18
CA LEU A 376 -16.72 2.03 -14.78
C LEU A 376 -17.07 0.80 -13.94
N ALA A 377 -17.86 -0.14 -14.47
CA ALA A 377 -18.18 -1.39 -13.79
C ALA A 377 -16.92 -2.22 -13.51
N SER A 378 -16.06 -2.39 -14.51
CA SER A 378 -14.79 -3.11 -14.38
C SER A 378 -13.86 -2.44 -13.35
N ALA A 379 -13.72 -1.14 -13.43
CA ALA A 379 -12.91 -0.36 -12.49
C ALA A 379 -13.45 -0.47 -11.05
N THR A 380 -14.77 -0.40 -10.88
CA THR A 380 -15.45 -0.53 -9.59
C THR A 380 -15.27 -1.93 -9.00
N ALA A 381 -15.32 -2.99 -9.82
CA ALA A 381 -15.10 -4.35 -9.36
C ALA A 381 -13.70 -4.57 -8.74
N ILE A 382 -12.66 -3.98 -9.34
CA ILE A 382 -11.30 -3.97 -8.75
C ILE A 382 -11.27 -3.14 -7.48
N TRP A 383 -11.88 -1.96 -7.48
CA TRP A 383 -11.89 -1.06 -6.33
C TRP A 383 -12.67 -1.63 -5.14
N ASP A 384 -13.84 -2.19 -5.36
CA ASP A 384 -14.63 -2.83 -4.31
C ASP A 384 -13.86 -3.99 -3.64
N TYR A 385 -13.03 -4.71 -4.40
CA TYR A 385 -12.12 -5.71 -3.85
C TYR A 385 -10.98 -5.08 -3.04
N ALA A 386 -10.42 -3.97 -3.50
CA ALA A 386 -9.41 -3.22 -2.77
C ALA A 386 -9.98 -2.67 -1.45
N GLU A 387 -11.19 -2.18 -1.45
CA GLU A 387 -11.90 -1.70 -0.25
C GLU A 387 -12.14 -2.84 0.75
N ARG A 388 -12.59 -4.03 0.28
CA ARG A 388 -12.69 -5.24 1.12
C ARG A 388 -11.33 -5.70 1.65
N THR A 389 -10.28 -5.63 0.83
CA THR A 389 -8.91 -5.92 1.26
C THR A 389 -8.45 -4.95 2.35
N SER A 390 -8.70 -3.66 2.19
CA SER A 390 -8.36 -2.66 3.21
C SER A 390 -9.07 -2.96 4.53
N ARG A 391 -10.35 -3.34 4.48
CA ARG A 391 -11.11 -3.75 5.67
C ARG A 391 -10.54 -5.04 6.28
N TYR A 392 -10.16 -6.02 5.47
CA TYR A 392 -9.51 -7.24 5.93
C TYR A 392 -8.20 -6.96 6.68
N VAL A 393 -7.38 -6.05 6.16
CA VAL A 393 -6.07 -5.72 6.75
C VAL A 393 -6.22 -4.84 7.99
N PHE A 394 -6.95 -3.73 7.88
CA PHE A 394 -7.00 -2.71 8.92
C PHE A 394 -8.24 -2.80 9.80
N GLY A 395 -9.31 -3.43 9.31
CA GLY A 395 -10.59 -3.55 10.00
C GLY A 395 -11.17 -2.23 10.43
N ASP A 396 -11.82 -2.26 11.58
CA ASP A 396 -12.34 -1.06 12.24
C ASP A 396 -11.30 -0.42 13.19
N SER A 397 -10.01 -0.79 13.02
CA SER A 397 -8.91 -0.25 13.82
C SER A 397 -8.86 1.27 13.74
N LEU A 398 -8.73 1.90 14.89
CA LEU A 398 -8.58 3.35 15.00
C LEU A 398 -7.13 3.81 14.88
N GLY A 399 -6.19 2.87 14.80
CA GLY A 399 -4.75 3.19 14.77
C GLY A 399 -4.21 3.76 16.08
N ASP A 400 -4.98 3.64 17.17
CA ASP A 400 -4.60 4.05 18.52
C ASP A 400 -4.73 2.84 19.46
N LYS A 401 -3.59 2.27 19.85
CA LYS A 401 -3.53 1.09 20.72
C LYS A 401 -4.26 1.29 22.06
N VAL A 402 -4.28 2.53 22.58
CA VAL A 402 -4.98 2.84 23.83
C VAL A 402 -6.49 2.82 23.58
N ALA A 403 -6.95 3.39 22.49
CA ALA A 403 -8.37 3.37 22.10
C ALA A 403 -8.86 1.95 21.85
N GLU A 404 -8.09 1.15 21.11
CA GLU A 404 -8.41 -0.27 20.86
C GLU A 404 -8.52 -1.07 22.15
N LYS A 405 -7.57 -0.90 23.07
CA LYS A 405 -7.60 -1.55 24.37
C LYS A 405 -8.78 -1.10 25.22
N ILE A 406 -9.14 0.18 25.17
CA ILE A 406 -10.32 0.72 25.86
C ILE A 406 -11.60 0.10 25.28
N LEU A 407 -11.71 0.01 23.95
CA LEU A 407 -12.86 -0.60 23.29
C LEU A 407 -13.04 -2.07 23.66
N GLU A 408 -11.95 -2.85 23.68
CA GLU A 408 -11.94 -4.23 24.13
C GLU A 408 -12.44 -4.36 25.57
N ILE A 409 -11.92 -3.52 26.49
CA ILE A 409 -12.35 -3.49 27.89
C ILE A 409 -13.84 -3.14 28.00
N LEU A 410 -14.33 -2.18 27.21
CA LEU A 410 -15.73 -1.79 27.23
C LEU A 410 -16.66 -2.84 26.63
N LYS A 411 -16.24 -3.55 25.59
CA LYS A 411 -16.99 -4.70 25.02
C LYS A 411 -17.15 -5.84 26.04
N ALA A 412 -16.15 -6.05 26.91
CA ALA A 412 -16.20 -7.05 27.96
C ALA A 412 -17.06 -6.63 29.17
N GLU A 413 -17.43 -5.34 29.27
CA GLU A 413 -18.16 -4.75 30.42
C GLU A 413 -19.46 -4.05 29.96
N PRO A 414 -20.53 -4.78 29.66
CA PRO A 414 -21.79 -4.18 29.17
C PRO A 414 -22.42 -3.13 30.09
N ALA A 415 -22.09 -3.19 31.41
CA ALA A 415 -22.52 -2.21 32.40
C ALA A 415 -21.83 -0.85 32.24
N GLY A 416 -20.85 -0.76 31.33
CA GLY A 416 -20.03 0.41 31.10
C GLY A 416 -19.04 0.70 32.23
N LEU A 417 -18.05 1.53 31.95
CA LEU A 417 -17.00 1.91 32.92
C LEU A 417 -16.85 3.42 33.00
N THR A 418 -16.51 3.89 34.19
CA THR A 418 -16.09 5.29 34.38
C THR A 418 -14.68 5.52 33.82
N THR A 419 -14.37 6.75 33.45
CA THR A 419 -12.99 7.13 33.00
C THR A 419 -11.92 6.71 34.01
N ARG A 420 -12.25 6.69 35.31
CA ARG A 420 -11.33 6.25 36.38
C ARG A 420 -11.09 4.73 36.33
N GLU A 421 -12.13 3.93 36.14
CA GLU A 421 -12.04 2.46 36.02
C GLU A 421 -11.28 2.07 34.74
N ILE A 422 -11.51 2.78 33.62
CA ILE A 422 -10.75 2.58 32.37
C ILE A 422 -9.27 2.87 32.61
N ARG A 423 -8.94 4.02 33.23
CA ARG A 423 -7.54 4.37 33.57
C ARG A 423 -6.84 3.35 34.47
N ALA A 424 -7.58 2.66 35.32
CA ALA A 424 -7.01 1.63 36.18
C ALA A 424 -6.62 0.37 35.40
N ARG A 425 -7.25 0.10 34.24
CA ARG A 425 -7.09 -1.11 33.43
C ARG A 425 -6.17 -0.91 32.19
N VAL A 426 -5.73 0.33 31.94
CA VAL A 426 -4.89 0.67 30.78
C VAL A 426 -3.51 1.12 31.25
N THR A 427 -2.47 0.65 30.57
CA THR A 427 -1.07 0.95 30.93
C THR A 427 -0.72 2.43 30.70
N ASN A 428 -1.17 3.00 29.58
CA ASN A 428 -0.84 4.37 29.16
C ASN A 428 -1.95 5.38 29.57
N LYS A 429 -2.06 5.63 30.86
CA LYS A 429 -3.14 6.42 31.50
C LYS A 429 -3.26 7.87 30.98
N LYS A 430 -2.17 8.44 30.47
CA LYS A 430 -2.12 9.83 29.99
C LYS A 430 -2.96 10.02 28.71
N HIS A 431 -3.01 9.01 27.84
CA HIS A 431 -3.70 9.08 26.56
C HIS A 431 -5.18 8.63 26.61
N VAL A 432 -5.67 8.17 27.75
CA VAL A 432 -7.08 7.71 27.90
C VAL A 432 -8.11 8.78 27.50
N PRO A 433 -7.96 10.09 27.85
CA PRO A 433 -8.95 11.10 27.44
C PRO A 433 -9.03 11.27 25.92
N ASP A 434 -7.89 11.27 25.24
CA ASP A 434 -7.82 11.44 23.79
C ASP A 434 -8.34 10.19 23.07
N ALA A 435 -8.00 9.01 23.58
CA ALA A 435 -8.50 7.74 23.08
C ALA A 435 -10.05 7.61 23.24
N LEU A 436 -10.62 8.02 24.38
CA LEU A 436 -12.08 8.04 24.57
C LEU A 436 -12.77 9.03 23.66
N ARG A 437 -12.16 10.21 23.42
CA ARG A 437 -12.67 11.17 22.45
C ARG A 437 -12.67 10.57 21.05
N LEU A 438 -11.56 9.94 20.64
CA LEU A 438 -11.42 9.27 19.35
C LEU A 438 -12.49 8.18 19.17
N LEU A 439 -12.72 7.33 20.17
CA LEU A 439 -13.76 6.30 20.15
C LEU A 439 -15.17 6.88 20.01
N HIS A 440 -15.45 7.99 20.70
CA HIS A 440 -16.73 8.67 20.65
C HIS A 440 -16.98 9.34 19.29
N GLU A 441 -15.98 10.05 18.76
CA GLU A 441 -16.03 10.68 17.43
C GLU A 441 -16.24 9.68 16.30
N ASN A 442 -15.74 8.44 16.48
CA ASN A 442 -15.94 7.33 15.53
C ASN A 442 -17.19 6.49 15.81
N GLY A 443 -18.06 6.90 16.74
CA GLY A 443 -19.31 6.22 17.03
C GLY A 443 -19.15 4.79 17.60
N GLN A 444 -18.01 4.49 18.23
CA GLN A 444 -17.74 3.16 18.81
C GLN A 444 -18.07 3.07 20.29
N VAL A 445 -18.19 4.23 20.95
CA VAL A 445 -18.61 4.32 22.34
C VAL A 445 -19.59 5.48 22.53
N ARG A 446 -20.44 5.36 23.52
CA ARG A 446 -21.28 6.46 24.00
C ARG A 446 -20.93 6.80 25.44
N ALA A 447 -21.11 8.06 25.81
CA ALA A 447 -20.89 8.57 27.16
C ALA A 447 -22.23 8.95 27.80
N GLU A 448 -22.44 8.52 29.03
CA GLU A 448 -23.54 8.95 29.86
C GLU A 448 -23.02 9.75 31.06
N SER A 449 -23.61 10.93 31.33
CA SER A 449 -23.26 11.70 32.52
C SER A 449 -23.83 11.03 33.75
N LEU A 450 -23.00 10.79 34.77
CA LEU A 450 -23.46 10.26 36.04
C LEU A 450 -24.27 11.36 36.76
N GLN A 451 -25.56 11.10 36.99
CA GLN A 451 -26.41 12.00 37.76
C GLN A 451 -25.91 12.11 39.20
N GLN A 452 -25.84 13.33 39.71
CA GLN A 452 -25.47 13.63 41.12
C GLN A 452 -26.53 13.03 42.07
N SER A 453 -26.15 12.06 42.87
CA SER A 453 -26.81 11.84 44.17
C SER A 453 -26.39 12.96 45.12
N GLN A 454 -27.34 13.51 45.90
CA GLN A 454 -27.26 14.74 46.65
C GLN A 454 -26.24 14.80 47.81
N GLN A 455 -25.13 14.10 47.80
CA GLN A 455 -24.23 14.08 48.98
C GLN A 455 -22.72 14.02 48.72
N THR A 456 -22.18 14.56 47.65
CA THR A 456 -20.74 14.94 47.73
C THR A 456 -20.33 15.81 46.52
N LYS A 457 -19.63 16.90 46.80
CA LYS A 457 -19.11 17.91 45.85
C LYS A 457 -18.00 17.44 44.91
N ALA A 458 -17.80 16.16 44.73
CA ALA A 458 -16.71 15.60 43.93
C ALA A 458 -17.20 14.42 43.13
N GLN A 459 -17.67 14.65 41.92
CA GLN A 459 -17.43 13.79 40.76
C GLN A 459 -18.43 14.09 39.61
N ARG A 460 -18.09 15.07 38.75
CA ARG A 460 -18.56 15.09 37.38
C ARG A 460 -17.83 13.97 36.67
N GLY A 461 -18.43 12.77 36.60
CA GLY A 461 -17.89 11.60 35.93
C GLY A 461 -18.76 11.22 34.73
N GLN A 462 -18.15 10.73 33.70
CA GLN A 462 -18.84 10.07 32.57
C GLN A 462 -18.66 8.57 32.68
N ARG A 463 -19.71 7.82 32.35
CA ARG A 463 -19.66 6.37 32.15
C ARG A 463 -19.70 6.10 30.66
N TRP A 464 -18.82 5.25 30.21
CA TRP A 464 -18.62 4.93 28.80
C TRP A 464 -19.09 3.50 28.52
N PHE A 465 -19.75 3.33 27.37
CA PHE A 465 -20.28 2.05 26.91
C PHE A 465 -19.80 1.82 25.46
N SER A 466 -19.50 0.58 25.11
CA SER A 466 -19.36 0.20 23.70
C SER A 466 -20.72 0.26 23.01
N LEU A 467 -20.73 0.64 21.74
CA LEU A 467 -21.93 0.65 20.88
C LEU A 467 -21.99 -0.64 20.05
#